data_5c6d83e85924e638fddf7b3ac1136558
#
_entry.id   5c6d83e85924e638fddf7b3ac1136558
#
_cell.length_a   1.000
_cell.length_b   1.000
_cell.length_c   1.000
_cell.angle_alpha   90.00
_cell.angle_beta   90.00
_cell.angle_gamma   90.00
#
_symmetry.space_group_name_H-M   'P 1'
#
loop_
_entity.id
_entity.type
_entity.pdbx_description
1 polymer ?
#
loop_
_entity_poly.entity_id
_entity_poly.type
_entity_poly.pdbx_seq_one_letter_code
_entity_poly.pdbx_strand_id
1 'polypeptide(L)'
;MKNGTRGWILYASLLVLFWGVWGAFSSEPNSRYGYPNEMIYIIWAFTMLIPAYFAMRGNTFDRRPVAARYGLIAGLTGAGGQLLLFQALADGPAYLIFPLVSLSPVITVLMATVLLRERITRLAVVGVVAALVAIVLLSIPSGGGDSGAHGPWLPMAILICVAWGVQAFCMRKAALVGVNDATTFGWMTISGLLLVPVAFAIMGGFPSGAPWQAPALTAVTQVLNAVGALFLVMAFSRGKATVVAPITNALAPVLTIVLSLAVYQTLPSVWGALGIVLALAGSTLMVYSDEKSGESSVAPGAADDDVSSVAR
;
A
#
# COMPACT_ATOMS: atom_id res chain seq x y z
N MET A 1 18.39 -0.13 23.41
CA MET A 1 17.80 -0.28 22.06
C MET A 1 16.35 0.23 22.06
N LYS A 2 16.15 1.58 22.17
CA LYS A 2 14.80 2.23 22.25
C LYS A 2 14.21 2.65 20.89
N ASN A 3 14.82 2.28 19.74
CA ASN A 3 14.41 2.74 18.42
C ASN A 3 13.48 1.77 17.64
N GLY A 4 13.05 0.65 18.22
CA GLY A 4 12.31 -0.37 17.50
C GLY A 4 10.83 -0.09 17.29
N THR A 5 10.18 0.62 18.22
CA THR A 5 8.71 0.80 18.22
C THR A 5 8.21 1.92 17.33
N ARG A 6 9.05 2.87 16.94
CA ARG A 6 8.66 4.03 16.10
C ARG A 6 9.13 3.96 14.64
N GLY A 7 9.97 2.99 14.30
CA GLY A 7 10.55 2.88 12.95
C GLY A 7 9.50 2.72 11.83
N TRP A 8 8.39 2.05 12.08
CA TRP A 8 7.33 1.86 11.11
C TRP A 8 6.61 3.18 10.74
N ILE A 9 6.50 4.12 11.69
CA ILE A 9 5.84 5.42 11.47
C ILE A 9 6.60 6.22 10.40
N LEU A 10 7.93 6.25 10.49
CA LEU A 10 8.77 6.92 9.48
C LEU A 10 8.49 6.36 8.08
N TYR A 11 8.53 5.03 7.91
CA TYR A 11 8.31 4.40 6.61
C TYR A 11 6.87 4.54 6.13
N ALA A 12 5.89 4.46 7.03
CA ALA A 12 4.49 4.73 6.69
C ALA A 12 4.29 6.19 6.23
N SER A 13 4.92 7.16 6.90
CA SER A 13 4.86 8.58 6.49
C SER A 13 5.53 8.83 5.15
N LEU A 14 6.70 8.22 4.90
CA LEU A 14 7.37 8.30 3.60
C LEU A 14 6.53 7.67 2.50
N LEU A 15 5.93 6.51 2.75
CA LEU A 15 5.00 5.87 1.83
C LEU A 15 3.82 6.80 1.49
N VAL A 16 3.18 7.39 2.52
CA VAL A 16 2.06 8.32 2.34
C VAL A 16 2.48 9.49 1.45
N LEU A 17 3.68 10.05 1.68
CA LEU A 17 4.21 11.13 0.84
C LEU A 17 4.38 10.68 -0.61
N PHE A 18 5.08 9.57 -0.85
CA PHE A 18 5.36 9.09 -2.20
C PHE A 18 4.10 8.66 -2.95
N TRP A 19 3.21 7.90 -2.29
CA TRP A 19 1.96 7.47 -2.91
C TRP A 19 0.93 8.59 -3.02
N GLY A 20 0.94 9.55 -2.10
CA GLY A 20 0.10 10.74 -2.20
C GLY A 20 0.45 11.60 -3.41
N VAL A 21 1.75 11.84 -3.64
CA VAL A 21 2.23 12.55 -4.85
C VAL A 21 1.97 11.71 -6.10
N TRP A 22 2.31 10.42 -6.09
CA TRP A 22 2.00 9.52 -7.19
C TRP A 22 0.51 9.54 -7.54
N GLY A 23 -0.38 9.43 -6.56
CA GLY A 23 -1.82 9.44 -6.77
C GLY A 23 -2.32 10.71 -7.47
N ALA A 24 -1.75 11.87 -7.13
CA ALA A 24 -2.13 13.15 -7.74
C ALA A 24 -1.76 13.24 -9.23
N PHE A 25 -0.70 12.54 -9.68
CA PHE A 25 -0.17 12.66 -11.04
C PHE A 25 -0.19 11.37 -11.85
N SER A 26 -0.65 10.25 -11.27
CA SER A 26 -0.59 8.92 -11.92
C SER A 26 -1.46 8.78 -13.16
N SER A 27 -2.55 9.54 -13.25
CA SER A 27 -3.47 9.52 -14.39
C SER A 27 -3.03 10.44 -15.54
N GLU A 28 -2.10 11.36 -15.32
CA GLU A 28 -1.66 12.34 -16.33
C GLU A 28 -1.18 11.71 -17.65
N PRO A 29 -0.38 10.61 -17.64
CA PRO A 29 0.03 9.99 -18.90
C PRO A 29 -1.14 9.50 -19.75
N ASN A 30 -2.15 8.92 -19.12
CA ASN A 30 -3.35 8.44 -19.81
C ASN A 30 -4.26 9.59 -20.21
N SER A 31 -4.64 10.47 -19.28
CA SER A 31 -5.60 11.56 -19.53
C SER A 31 -5.07 12.60 -20.52
N ARG A 32 -3.77 12.91 -20.48
CA ARG A 32 -3.17 13.94 -21.33
C ARG A 32 -2.69 13.45 -22.69
N TYR A 33 -2.23 12.21 -22.76
CA TYR A 33 -1.59 11.64 -23.96
C TYR A 33 -2.29 10.39 -24.49
N GLY A 34 -3.37 9.91 -23.86
CA GLY A 34 -4.00 8.64 -24.23
C GLY A 34 -3.07 7.44 -24.04
N TYR A 35 -2.09 7.52 -23.12
CA TYR A 35 -1.07 6.49 -22.96
C TYR A 35 -1.70 5.24 -22.37
N PRO A 36 -1.48 4.03 -22.96
CA PRO A 36 -2.13 2.80 -22.51
C PRO A 36 -1.79 2.43 -21.09
N ASN A 37 -2.78 1.98 -20.32
CA ASN A 37 -2.61 1.57 -18.93
C ASN A 37 -1.63 0.38 -18.79
N GLU A 38 -1.60 -0.53 -19.76
CA GLU A 38 -0.66 -1.65 -19.83
C GLU A 38 0.78 -1.16 -19.97
N MET A 39 1.03 -0.10 -20.74
CA MET A 39 2.34 0.54 -20.84
C MET A 39 2.73 1.22 -19.53
N ILE A 40 1.77 1.82 -18.82
CA ILE A 40 2.00 2.38 -17.47
C ILE A 40 2.45 1.25 -16.52
N TYR A 41 1.78 0.08 -16.58
CA TYR A 41 2.18 -1.10 -15.80
C TYR A 41 3.58 -1.58 -16.17
N ILE A 42 3.89 -1.71 -17.45
CA ILE A 42 5.21 -2.18 -17.92
C ILE A 42 6.32 -1.25 -17.40
N ILE A 43 6.14 0.07 -17.56
CA ILE A 43 7.11 1.06 -17.07
C ILE A 43 7.22 0.96 -15.54
N TRP A 44 6.10 0.83 -14.81
CA TRP A 44 6.11 0.63 -13.37
C TRP A 44 6.95 -0.60 -12.96
N ALA A 45 6.77 -1.73 -13.62
CA ALA A 45 7.52 -2.95 -13.32
C ALA A 45 9.04 -2.74 -13.50
N PHE A 46 9.47 -2.01 -14.53
CA PHE A 46 10.87 -1.67 -14.72
C PHE A 46 11.37 -0.63 -13.71
N THR A 47 10.56 0.35 -13.32
CA THR A 47 10.96 1.34 -12.32
C THR A 47 11.18 0.74 -10.94
N MET A 48 10.57 -0.41 -10.62
CA MET A 48 10.84 -1.15 -9.39
C MET A 48 12.30 -1.62 -9.25
N LEU A 49 13.02 -1.77 -10.37
CA LEU A 49 14.45 -2.13 -10.34
C LEU A 49 15.30 -1.07 -9.63
N ILE A 50 14.89 0.21 -9.66
CA ILE A 50 15.63 1.32 -9.02
C ILE A 50 15.65 1.14 -7.50
N PRO A 51 14.52 1.15 -6.78
CA PRO A 51 14.54 0.92 -5.34
C PRO A 51 15.03 -0.49 -4.98
N ALA A 52 14.80 -1.52 -5.81
CA ALA A 52 15.34 -2.86 -5.58
C ALA A 52 16.86 -2.88 -5.57
N TYR A 53 17.51 -2.21 -6.52
CA TYR A 53 18.96 -2.07 -6.56
C TYR A 53 19.49 -1.43 -5.27
N PHE A 54 18.90 -0.31 -4.84
CA PHE A 54 19.34 0.36 -3.61
C PHE A 54 19.05 -0.46 -2.35
N ALA A 55 17.91 -1.13 -2.28
CA ALA A 55 17.58 -2.01 -1.17
C ALA A 55 18.52 -3.21 -1.06
N MET A 56 18.98 -3.74 -2.21
CA MET A 56 19.90 -4.87 -2.25
C MET A 56 21.36 -4.49 -1.97
N ARG A 57 21.74 -3.20 -2.07
CA ARG A 57 23.10 -2.76 -1.74
C ARG A 57 23.40 -3.00 -0.26
N GLY A 58 24.38 -3.87 0.00
CA GLY A 58 24.78 -4.23 1.36
C GLY A 58 23.87 -5.26 2.05
N ASN A 59 22.85 -5.77 1.37
CA ASN A 59 22.00 -6.84 1.85
C ASN A 59 22.19 -8.11 1.01
N THR A 60 22.14 -9.26 1.67
CA THR A 60 22.15 -10.56 0.99
C THR A 60 20.73 -10.96 0.63
N PHE A 61 20.55 -11.47 -0.58
CA PHE A 61 19.26 -12.04 -1.00
C PHE A 61 19.02 -13.37 -0.29
N ASP A 62 17.96 -13.46 0.48
CA ASP A 62 17.57 -14.67 1.19
C ASP A 62 16.94 -15.68 0.23
N ARG A 63 17.66 -16.79 0.00
CA ARG A 63 17.25 -17.87 -0.92
C ARG A 63 16.44 -18.97 -0.23
N ARG A 64 16.13 -18.85 1.05
CA ARG A 64 15.30 -19.84 1.73
C ARG A 64 13.93 -20.00 1.06
N PRO A 65 13.40 -21.24 0.97
CA PRO A 65 12.06 -21.45 0.36
C PRO A 65 10.96 -20.60 0.98
N VAL A 66 11.07 -20.32 2.30
CA VAL A 66 10.11 -19.47 3.00
C VAL A 66 10.14 -18.02 2.50
N ALA A 67 11.31 -17.49 2.18
CA ALA A 67 11.46 -16.14 1.62
C ALA A 67 10.86 -16.06 0.20
N ALA A 68 11.16 -17.05 -0.64
CA ALA A 68 10.57 -17.15 -1.98
C ALA A 68 9.05 -17.28 -1.89
N ARG A 69 8.52 -18.14 -1.01
CA ARG A 69 7.08 -18.37 -0.85
C ARG A 69 6.34 -17.06 -0.53
N TYR A 70 6.71 -16.38 0.55
CA TYR A 70 5.99 -15.17 0.96
C TYR A 70 6.29 -13.98 0.05
N GLY A 71 7.53 -13.88 -0.45
CA GLY A 71 7.91 -12.82 -1.38
C GLY A 71 7.20 -12.94 -2.73
N LEU A 72 7.11 -14.14 -3.32
CA LEU A 72 6.37 -14.37 -4.57
C LEU A 72 4.87 -14.18 -4.39
N ILE A 73 4.27 -14.68 -3.29
CA ILE A 73 2.84 -14.46 -3.06
C ILE A 73 2.57 -12.97 -2.93
N ALA A 74 3.35 -12.23 -2.12
CA ALA A 74 3.21 -10.79 -2.00
C ALA A 74 3.40 -10.07 -3.34
N GLY A 75 4.39 -10.48 -4.11
CA GLY A 75 4.68 -9.89 -5.40
C GLY A 75 3.61 -10.17 -6.45
N LEU A 76 3.20 -11.42 -6.62
CA LEU A 76 2.19 -11.80 -7.62
C LEU A 76 0.81 -11.23 -7.28
N THR A 77 0.42 -11.21 -6.00
CA THR A 77 -0.85 -10.61 -5.59
C THR A 77 -0.82 -9.09 -5.72
N GLY A 78 0.32 -8.44 -5.42
CA GLY A 78 0.51 -7.01 -5.61
C GLY A 78 0.50 -6.60 -7.08
N ALA A 79 1.38 -7.18 -7.86
CA ALA A 79 1.54 -6.86 -9.27
C ALA A 79 0.35 -7.33 -10.12
N GLY A 80 -0.22 -8.51 -9.81
CA GLY A 80 -1.44 -9.00 -10.45
C GLY A 80 -2.64 -8.13 -10.15
N GLY A 81 -2.78 -7.69 -8.90
CA GLY A 81 -3.80 -6.71 -8.51
C GLY A 81 -3.65 -5.37 -9.25
N GLN A 82 -2.41 -4.89 -9.44
CA GLN A 82 -2.13 -3.69 -10.20
C GLN A 82 -2.52 -3.83 -11.69
N LEU A 83 -2.22 -4.96 -12.30
CA LEU A 83 -2.57 -5.24 -13.69
C LEU A 83 -4.09 -5.36 -13.87
N LEU A 84 -4.75 -6.08 -12.95
CA LEU A 84 -6.22 -6.20 -12.94
C LEU A 84 -6.91 -4.86 -12.71
N LEU A 85 -6.30 -3.95 -11.92
CA LEU A 85 -6.88 -2.62 -11.71
C LEU A 85 -7.00 -1.85 -13.02
N PHE A 86 -5.99 -1.89 -13.84
CA PHE A 86 -6.03 -1.21 -15.13
C PHE A 86 -7.12 -1.78 -16.04
N GLN A 87 -7.29 -3.12 -16.07
CA GLN A 87 -8.38 -3.75 -16.81
C GLN A 87 -9.75 -3.40 -16.23
N ALA A 88 -9.91 -3.44 -14.91
CA ALA A 88 -11.16 -3.07 -14.26
C ALA A 88 -11.56 -1.62 -14.56
N LEU A 89 -10.58 -0.70 -14.63
CA LEU A 89 -10.80 0.71 -14.96
C LEU A 89 -11.16 0.93 -16.44
N ALA A 90 -10.78 0.03 -17.34
CA ALA A 90 -11.23 0.06 -18.73
C ALA A 90 -12.70 -0.36 -18.88
N ASP A 91 -13.16 -1.30 -18.04
CA ASP A 91 -14.49 -1.91 -18.15
C ASP A 91 -15.54 -1.26 -17.22
N GLY A 92 -15.12 -0.54 -16.18
CA GLY A 92 -16.02 -0.05 -15.15
C GLY A 92 -15.67 1.32 -14.58
N PRO A 93 -16.62 1.90 -13.84
CA PRO A 93 -16.47 3.27 -13.36
C PRO A 93 -15.48 3.33 -12.18
N ALA A 94 -14.48 4.20 -12.31
CA ALA A 94 -13.44 4.40 -11.31
C ALA A 94 -14.00 4.71 -9.92
N TYR A 95 -15.11 5.46 -9.83
CA TYR A 95 -15.75 5.86 -8.58
C TYR A 95 -16.38 4.70 -7.80
N LEU A 96 -16.59 3.53 -8.43
CA LEU A 96 -17.02 2.29 -7.75
C LEU A 96 -15.83 1.36 -7.48
N ILE A 97 -14.86 1.32 -8.41
CA ILE A 97 -13.69 0.42 -8.32
C ILE A 97 -12.78 0.86 -7.16
N PHE A 98 -12.40 2.15 -7.10
CA PHE A 98 -11.49 2.63 -6.06
C PHE A 98 -12.01 2.43 -4.63
N PRO A 99 -13.28 2.68 -4.28
CA PRO A 99 -13.82 2.33 -2.97
C PRO A 99 -13.66 0.84 -2.63
N LEU A 100 -14.01 -0.03 -3.57
CA LEU A 100 -13.93 -1.48 -3.34
C LEU A 100 -12.50 -1.95 -3.09
N VAL A 101 -11.54 -1.55 -3.93
CA VAL A 101 -10.13 -1.96 -3.76
C VAL A 101 -9.49 -1.33 -2.52
N SER A 102 -9.94 -0.14 -2.13
CA SER A 102 -9.49 0.54 -0.91
C SER A 102 -9.95 -0.14 0.38
N LEU A 103 -10.87 -1.11 0.31
CA LEU A 103 -11.24 -1.96 1.44
C LEU A 103 -10.25 -3.12 1.69
N SER A 104 -9.19 -3.26 0.89
CA SER A 104 -8.14 -4.28 1.09
C SER A 104 -7.57 -4.34 2.51
N PRO A 105 -7.46 -3.24 3.30
CA PRO A 105 -7.07 -3.31 4.71
C PRO A 105 -7.98 -4.18 5.58
N VAL A 106 -9.24 -4.35 5.23
CA VAL A 106 -10.15 -5.26 5.96
C VAL A 106 -9.62 -6.69 5.89
N ILE A 107 -9.23 -7.14 4.70
CA ILE A 107 -8.65 -8.46 4.49
C ILE A 107 -7.33 -8.59 5.25
N THR A 108 -6.46 -7.57 5.17
CA THR A 108 -5.18 -7.54 5.89
C THR A 108 -5.38 -7.66 7.40
N VAL A 109 -6.28 -6.85 7.98
CA VAL A 109 -6.58 -6.84 9.42
C VAL A 109 -7.16 -8.19 9.85
N LEU A 110 -8.11 -8.74 9.08
CA LEU A 110 -8.70 -10.04 9.35
C LEU A 110 -7.63 -11.15 9.34
N MET A 111 -6.79 -11.20 8.32
CA MET A 111 -5.71 -12.19 8.24
C MET A 111 -4.68 -12.00 9.36
N ALA A 112 -4.30 -10.77 9.69
CA ALA A 112 -3.33 -10.49 10.74
C ALA A 112 -3.87 -10.86 12.13
N THR A 113 -5.12 -10.57 12.44
CA THR A 113 -5.73 -10.93 13.72
C THR A 113 -5.92 -12.44 13.86
N VAL A 114 -6.40 -13.12 12.82
CA VAL A 114 -6.69 -14.56 12.85
C VAL A 114 -5.41 -15.40 12.72
N LEU A 115 -4.57 -15.12 11.73
CA LEU A 115 -3.43 -15.98 11.36
C LEU A 115 -2.12 -15.57 12.06
N LEU A 116 -1.88 -14.29 12.32
CA LEU A 116 -0.72 -13.81 13.07
C LEU A 116 -1.03 -13.62 14.56
N ARG A 117 -2.30 -13.68 14.94
CA ARG A 117 -2.77 -13.43 16.32
C ARG A 117 -2.34 -12.05 16.83
N GLU A 118 -2.26 -11.07 15.92
CA GLU A 118 -1.98 -9.69 16.30
C GLU A 118 -3.14 -9.17 17.16
N ARG A 119 -2.81 -8.69 18.37
CA ARG A 119 -3.81 -8.11 19.27
C ARG A 119 -4.12 -6.69 18.83
N ILE A 120 -5.41 -6.40 18.73
CA ILE A 120 -5.93 -5.07 18.43
C ILE A 120 -6.65 -4.53 19.68
N THR A 121 -6.35 -3.29 20.09
CA THR A 121 -7.05 -2.65 21.20
C THR A 121 -8.41 -2.13 20.75
N ARG A 122 -9.34 -1.90 21.68
CA ARG A 122 -10.64 -1.32 21.37
C ARG A 122 -10.51 0.06 20.70
N LEU A 123 -9.56 0.87 21.16
CA LEU A 123 -9.29 2.19 20.56
C LEU A 123 -8.77 2.07 19.14
N ALA A 124 -7.87 1.11 18.87
CA ALA A 124 -7.40 0.84 17.51
C ALA A 124 -8.52 0.32 16.60
N VAL A 125 -9.47 -0.50 17.12
CA VAL A 125 -10.66 -0.92 16.35
C VAL A 125 -11.48 0.30 15.91
N VAL A 126 -11.73 1.26 16.80
CA VAL A 126 -12.43 2.51 16.44
C VAL A 126 -11.67 3.26 15.36
N GLY A 127 -10.34 3.37 15.49
CA GLY A 127 -9.49 4.00 14.47
C GLY A 127 -9.54 3.28 13.12
N VAL A 128 -9.50 1.93 13.10
CA VAL A 128 -9.66 1.12 11.88
C VAL A 128 -11.02 1.36 11.22
N VAL A 129 -12.11 1.32 12.00
CA VAL A 129 -13.46 1.58 11.48
C VAL A 129 -13.55 3.00 10.91
N ALA A 130 -13.01 4.01 11.61
CA ALA A 130 -12.98 5.38 11.13
C ALA A 130 -12.19 5.49 9.81
N ALA A 131 -11.04 4.83 9.69
CA ALA A 131 -10.24 4.82 8.46
C ALA A 131 -10.98 4.13 7.31
N LEU A 132 -11.68 3.02 7.56
CA LEU A 132 -12.47 2.33 6.54
C LEU A 132 -13.66 3.18 6.08
N VAL A 133 -14.36 3.84 7.00
CA VAL A 133 -15.44 4.79 6.65
C VAL A 133 -14.87 5.97 5.86
N ALA A 134 -13.71 6.49 6.26
CA ALA A 134 -13.03 7.56 5.52
C ALA A 134 -12.72 7.15 4.08
N ILE A 135 -12.21 5.94 3.85
CA ILE A 135 -11.93 5.41 2.50
C ILE A 135 -13.21 5.43 1.65
N VAL A 136 -14.33 4.96 2.20
CA VAL A 136 -15.62 4.98 1.49
C VAL A 136 -16.05 6.41 1.17
N LEU A 137 -15.98 7.34 2.13
CA LEU A 137 -16.37 8.74 1.93
C LEU A 137 -15.47 9.46 0.92
N LEU A 138 -14.15 9.23 0.96
CA LEU A 138 -13.18 9.79 0.01
C LEU A 138 -13.42 9.31 -1.43
N SER A 139 -14.06 8.18 -1.58
CA SER A 139 -14.34 7.54 -2.86
C SER A 139 -15.70 7.91 -3.45
N ILE A 140 -16.52 8.73 -2.76
CA ILE A 140 -17.79 9.24 -3.28
C ILE A 140 -17.50 10.30 -4.34
N PRO A 141 -17.94 10.13 -5.60
CA PRO A 141 -17.69 11.11 -6.66
C PRO A 141 -18.32 12.46 -6.35
N SER A 142 -17.64 13.53 -6.72
CA SER A 142 -18.12 14.90 -6.58
C SER A 142 -19.12 15.32 -7.66
N GLY A 143 -19.46 14.45 -8.63
CA GLY A 143 -20.41 14.70 -9.72
C GLY A 143 -21.03 13.40 -10.23
N GLY A 144 -22.31 13.44 -10.56
CA GLY A 144 -23.05 12.31 -11.13
C GLY A 144 -22.53 11.95 -12.51
N GLY A 145 -21.65 10.98 -12.59
CA GLY A 145 -21.24 10.36 -13.85
C GLY A 145 -22.18 9.22 -14.19
N ASP A 146 -22.59 9.15 -15.43
CA ASP A 146 -23.41 8.08 -15.98
C ASP A 146 -22.63 6.75 -15.86
N SER A 147 -23.27 5.73 -15.32
CA SER A 147 -22.65 4.43 -15.09
C SER A 147 -22.68 3.59 -16.37
N GLY A 148 -21.86 3.96 -17.36
CA GLY A 148 -21.59 3.11 -18.52
C GLY A 148 -20.77 1.86 -18.16
N ALA A 149 -21.12 1.19 -17.08
CA ALA A 149 -20.40 0.02 -16.61
C ALA A 149 -20.73 -1.21 -17.46
N HIS A 150 -19.76 -1.67 -18.21
CA HIS A 150 -19.84 -2.89 -19.00
C HIS A 150 -18.73 -3.85 -18.57
N GLY A 151 -19.00 -5.16 -18.66
CA GLY A 151 -18.00 -6.17 -18.38
C GLY A 151 -17.80 -6.55 -16.90
N PRO A 152 -16.78 -7.38 -16.60
CA PRO A 152 -16.59 -8.03 -15.30
C PRO A 152 -15.80 -7.17 -14.29
N TRP A 153 -15.92 -5.84 -14.32
CA TRP A 153 -15.18 -4.94 -13.42
C TRP A 153 -15.41 -5.22 -11.93
N LEU A 154 -16.65 -5.61 -11.53
CA LEU A 154 -16.97 -5.87 -10.13
C LEU A 154 -16.22 -7.09 -9.56
N PRO A 155 -16.26 -8.29 -10.17
CA PRO A 155 -15.44 -9.41 -9.71
C PRO A 155 -13.94 -9.10 -9.78
N MET A 156 -13.46 -8.32 -10.74
CA MET A 156 -12.07 -7.85 -10.79
C MET A 156 -11.74 -6.98 -9.58
N ALA A 157 -12.57 -6.00 -9.24
CA ALA A 157 -12.36 -5.11 -8.09
C ALA A 157 -12.35 -5.89 -6.76
N ILE A 158 -13.23 -6.88 -6.60
CA ILE A 158 -13.22 -7.77 -5.43
C ILE A 158 -11.92 -8.59 -5.38
N LEU A 159 -11.48 -9.15 -6.51
CA LEU A 159 -10.24 -9.91 -6.58
C LEU A 159 -9.02 -9.05 -6.25
N ILE A 160 -8.97 -7.81 -6.72
CA ILE A 160 -7.91 -6.83 -6.39
C ILE A 160 -7.91 -6.55 -4.89
N CYS A 161 -9.09 -6.29 -4.30
CA CYS A 161 -9.22 -6.06 -2.86
C CYS A 161 -8.63 -7.21 -2.05
N VAL A 162 -8.97 -8.46 -2.40
CA VAL A 162 -8.42 -9.65 -1.74
C VAL A 162 -6.92 -9.77 -2.00
N ALA A 163 -6.47 -9.60 -3.24
CA ALA A 163 -5.07 -9.74 -3.64
C ALA A 163 -4.16 -8.76 -2.87
N TRP A 164 -4.53 -7.49 -2.76
CA TRP A 164 -3.76 -6.49 -2.01
C TRP A 164 -3.81 -6.71 -0.49
N GLY A 165 -4.93 -7.23 0.02
CA GLY A 165 -4.99 -7.66 1.42
C GLY A 165 -4.04 -8.82 1.73
N VAL A 166 -3.98 -9.82 0.85
CA VAL A 166 -3.04 -10.95 0.94
C VAL A 166 -1.60 -10.48 0.78
N GLN A 167 -1.32 -9.56 -0.15
CA GLN A 167 -0.01 -8.93 -0.33
C GLN A 167 0.52 -8.36 0.99
N ALA A 168 -0.26 -7.48 1.63
CA ALA A 168 0.11 -6.83 2.88
C ALA A 168 0.34 -7.85 4.01
N PHE A 169 -0.52 -8.85 4.14
CA PHE A 169 -0.34 -9.96 5.07
C PHE A 169 0.97 -10.71 4.82
N CYS A 170 1.27 -11.05 3.56
CA CYS A 170 2.49 -11.79 3.21
C CYS A 170 3.76 -10.98 3.48
N MET A 171 3.77 -9.67 3.23
CA MET A 171 4.87 -8.78 3.61
C MET A 171 5.14 -8.83 5.12
N ARG A 172 4.08 -8.72 5.93
CA ARG A 172 4.19 -8.81 7.39
C ARG A 172 4.69 -10.18 7.82
N LYS A 173 4.15 -11.25 7.26
CA LYS A 173 4.55 -12.64 7.58
C LYS A 173 6.00 -12.91 7.19
N ALA A 174 6.47 -12.43 6.04
CA ALA A 174 7.86 -12.54 5.62
C ALA A 174 8.81 -11.94 6.67
N ALA A 175 8.49 -10.72 7.13
CA ALA A 175 9.28 -10.06 8.18
C ALA A 175 9.30 -10.86 9.49
N LEU A 176 8.14 -11.39 9.92
CA LEU A 176 8.03 -12.18 11.16
C LEU A 176 8.81 -13.51 11.11
N VAL A 177 9.05 -14.08 9.93
CA VAL A 177 9.88 -15.29 9.75
C VAL A 177 11.35 -14.95 9.44
N GLY A 178 11.74 -13.68 9.62
CA GLY A 178 13.11 -13.21 9.51
C GLY A 178 13.60 -13.02 8.06
N VAL A 179 12.70 -12.82 7.11
CA VAL A 179 13.07 -12.40 5.74
C VAL A 179 13.33 -10.90 5.76
N ASN A 180 14.47 -10.47 5.22
CA ASN A 180 14.81 -9.05 5.16
C ASN A 180 13.98 -8.29 4.11
N ASP A 181 13.85 -6.98 4.31
CA ASP A 181 13.04 -6.10 3.46
C ASP A 181 13.50 -6.12 2.00
N ALA A 182 14.82 -6.14 1.77
CA ALA A 182 15.41 -6.18 0.44
C ALA A 182 15.01 -7.44 -0.34
N THR A 183 15.01 -8.60 0.31
CA THR A 183 14.58 -9.86 -0.30
C THR A 183 13.09 -9.84 -0.61
N THR A 184 12.25 -9.39 0.33
CA THR A 184 10.80 -9.29 0.12
C THR A 184 10.50 -8.40 -1.07
N PHE A 185 11.11 -7.21 -1.11
CA PHE A 185 10.94 -6.27 -2.22
C PHE A 185 11.54 -6.81 -3.53
N GLY A 186 12.67 -7.50 -3.47
CA GLY A 186 13.27 -8.16 -4.63
C GLY A 186 12.34 -9.19 -5.28
N TRP A 187 11.67 -10.04 -4.48
CA TRP A 187 10.66 -10.96 -4.99
C TRP A 187 9.44 -10.24 -5.58
N MET A 188 9.01 -9.13 -4.98
CA MET A 188 7.93 -8.31 -5.54
C MET A 188 8.33 -7.72 -6.89
N THR A 189 9.57 -7.23 -7.02
CA THR A 189 10.12 -6.72 -8.29
C THR A 189 10.16 -7.81 -9.36
N ILE A 190 10.66 -9.00 -9.01
CA ILE A 190 10.69 -10.17 -9.91
C ILE A 190 9.26 -10.50 -10.37
N SER A 191 8.30 -10.53 -9.45
CA SER A 191 6.89 -10.83 -9.77
C SER A 191 6.27 -9.79 -10.71
N GLY A 192 6.57 -8.50 -10.49
CA GLY A 192 6.13 -7.43 -11.39
C GLY A 192 6.67 -7.61 -12.81
N LEU A 193 7.96 -7.94 -12.94
CA LEU A 193 8.59 -8.19 -14.23
C LEU A 193 8.08 -9.47 -14.91
N LEU A 194 7.76 -10.51 -14.16
CA LEU A 194 7.19 -11.76 -14.70
C LEU A 194 5.81 -11.55 -15.35
N LEU A 195 5.05 -10.53 -14.93
CA LEU A 195 3.76 -10.20 -15.52
C LEU A 195 3.85 -9.22 -16.70
N VAL A 196 5.04 -8.68 -17.02
CA VAL A 196 5.23 -7.81 -18.19
C VAL A 196 4.80 -8.46 -19.51
N PRO A 197 5.16 -9.74 -19.81
CA PRO A 197 4.66 -10.40 -21.02
C PRO A 197 3.13 -10.51 -21.07
N VAL A 198 2.49 -10.69 -19.91
CA VAL A 198 1.01 -10.75 -19.82
C VAL A 198 0.41 -9.39 -20.15
N ALA A 199 0.94 -8.30 -19.54
CA ALA A 199 0.50 -6.93 -19.84
C ALA A 199 0.68 -6.62 -21.34
N PHE A 200 1.80 -7.02 -21.91
CA PHE A 200 2.08 -6.82 -23.33
C PHE A 200 1.10 -7.60 -24.24
N ALA A 201 0.77 -8.84 -23.86
CA ALA A 201 -0.21 -9.65 -24.59
C ALA A 201 -1.62 -9.07 -24.54
N ILE A 202 -2.03 -8.49 -23.38
CA ILE A 202 -3.33 -7.80 -23.22
C ILE A 202 -3.39 -6.56 -24.10
N MET A 203 -2.31 -5.78 -24.16
CA MET A 203 -2.23 -4.55 -24.95
C MET A 203 -2.32 -4.78 -26.47
N GLY A 204 -1.95 -5.96 -26.95
CA GLY A 204 -2.05 -6.33 -28.37
C GLY A 204 -1.03 -5.67 -29.30
N GLY A 205 -0.06 -4.93 -28.78
CA GLY A 205 1.00 -4.29 -29.56
C GLY A 205 1.50 -2.98 -28.96
N PHE A 206 2.63 -2.46 -29.44
CA PHE A 206 3.14 -1.17 -28.99
C PHE A 206 2.26 0.00 -29.47
N PRO A 207 2.03 1.01 -28.61
CA PRO A 207 1.31 2.20 -29.03
C PRO A 207 2.13 2.95 -30.07
N SER A 208 1.53 3.15 -31.27
CA SER A 208 2.15 3.94 -32.33
C SER A 208 1.83 5.43 -32.10
N GLY A 209 2.84 6.30 -32.23
CA GLY A 209 2.66 7.75 -32.23
C GLY A 209 2.54 8.42 -30.86
N ALA A 210 2.77 7.71 -29.75
CA ALA A 210 2.82 8.35 -28.44
C ALA A 210 4.03 9.31 -28.35
N PRO A 211 3.82 10.58 -27.91
CA PRO A 211 4.90 11.52 -27.77
C PRO A 211 5.85 11.06 -26.64
N TRP A 212 7.15 11.37 -26.73
CA TRP A 212 8.16 10.96 -25.76
C TRP A 212 7.85 11.41 -24.33
N GLN A 213 7.08 12.47 -24.16
CA GLN A 213 6.63 12.98 -22.86
C GLN A 213 5.76 11.97 -22.10
N ALA A 214 4.97 11.15 -22.80
CA ALA A 214 4.09 10.17 -22.18
C ALA A 214 4.88 9.09 -21.40
N PRO A 215 5.82 8.33 -22.00
CA PRO A 215 6.64 7.39 -21.25
C PRO A 215 7.56 8.07 -20.21
N ALA A 216 8.06 9.27 -20.47
CA ALA A 216 8.89 10.01 -19.52
C ALA A 216 8.10 10.39 -18.25
N LEU A 217 6.91 10.97 -18.41
CA LEU A 217 6.03 11.31 -17.29
C LEU A 217 5.61 10.04 -16.53
N THR A 218 5.29 8.97 -17.27
CA THR A 218 4.99 7.66 -16.66
C THR A 218 6.17 7.18 -15.82
N ALA A 219 7.39 7.22 -16.34
CA ALA A 219 8.56 6.77 -15.59
C ALA A 219 8.76 7.57 -14.29
N VAL A 220 8.63 8.89 -14.34
CA VAL A 220 8.75 9.76 -13.16
C VAL A 220 7.68 9.42 -12.12
N THR A 221 6.41 9.33 -12.52
CA THR A 221 5.33 9.01 -11.60
C THR A 221 5.46 7.59 -11.06
N GLN A 222 5.83 6.60 -11.88
CA GLN A 222 5.94 5.22 -11.43
C GLN A 222 7.18 4.94 -10.55
N VAL A 223 8.24 5.75 -10.65
CA VAL A 223 9.33 5.70 -9.65
C VAL A 223 8.81 6.06 -8.26
N LEU A 224 7.92 7.05 -8.13
CA LEU A 224 7.31 7.39 -6.84
C LEU A 224 6.50 6.21 -6.29
N ASN A 225 5.72 5.53 -7.14
CA ASN A 225 5.00 4.32 -6.75
C ASN A 225 5.96 3.21 -6.28
N ALA A 226 7.00 2.93 -7.05
CA ALA A 226 7.98 1.88 -6.76
C ALA A 226 8.73 2.13 -5.44
N VAL A 227 9.16 3.38 -5.19
CA VAL A 227 9.81 3.78 -3.93
C VAL A 227 8.82 3.68 -2.76
N GLY A 228 7.58 4.13 -2.95
CA GLY A 228 6.51 3.96 -1.97
C GLY A 228 6.27 2.49 -1.61
N ALA A 229 6.30 1.58 -2.60
CA ALA A 229 6.15 0.15 -2.36
C ALA A 229 7.31 -0.44 -1.52
N LEU A 230 8.55 0.05 -1.68
CA LEU A 230 9.66 -0.32 -0.79
C LEU A 230 9.41 0.16 0.64
N PHE A 231 8.94 1.39 0.82
CA PHE A 231 8.59 1.90 2.15
C PHE A 231 7.42 1.14 2.78
N LEU A 232 6.49 0.63 1.98
CA LEU A 232 5.42 -0.25 2.45
C LEU A 232 5.98 -1.54 3.06
N VAL A 233 6.92 -2.22 2.38
CA VAL A 233 7.61 -3.41 2.90
C VAL A 233 8.31 -3.07 4.22
N MET A 234 9.04 -1.95 4.27
CA MET A 234 9.74 -1.50 5.47
C MET A 234 8.81 -1.13 6.62
N ALA A 235 7.63 -0.60 6.33
CA ALA A 235 6.60 -0.32 7.35
C ALA A 235 6.02 -1.61 7.92
N PHE A 236 5.65 -2.57 7.06
CA PHE A 236 5.12 -3.87 7.50
C PHE A 236 6.13 -4.75 8.23
N SER A 237 7.41 -4.60 7.94
CA SER A 237 8.44 -5.35 8.68
C SER A 237 8.61 -4.86 10.12
N ARG A 238 8.28 -3.60 10.41
CA ARG A 238 8.48 -2.94 11.71
C ARG A 238 7.19 -2.68 12.49
N GLY A 239 6.04 -2.64 11.80
CA GLY A 239 4.73 -2.36 12.39
C GLY A 239 3.74 -3.51 12.27
N LYS A 240 2.68 -3.50 13.10
CA LYS A 240 1.58 -4.46 13.00
C LYS A 240 0.79 -4.22 11.72
N ALA A 241 0.43 -5.29 11.02
CA ALA A 241 -0.39 -5.17 9.80
C ALA A 241 -1.76 -4.57 10.09
N THR A 242 -2.31 -4.84 11.28
CA THR A 242 -3.58 -4.28 11.78
C THR A 242 -3.59 -2.76 11.93
N VAL A 243 -2.41 -2.13 11.98
CA VAL A 243 -2.24 -0.67 12.14
C VAL A 243 -1.71 -0.05 10.85
N VAL A 244 -0.65 -0.63 10.27
CA VAL A 244 0.01 -0.08 9.07
C VAL A 244 -0.94 -0.03 7.88
N ALA A 245 -1.68 -1.13 7.59
CA ALA A 245 -2.53 -1.18 6.41
C ALA A 245 -3.64 -0.12 6.41
N PRO A 246 -4.46 0.02 7.48
CA PRO A 246 -5.51 1.04 7.49
C PRO A 246 -4.96 2.48 7.43
N ILE A 247 -3.88 2.77 8.16
CA ILE A 247 -3.27 4.11 8.20
C ILE A 247 -2.77 4.53 6.81
N THR A 248 -1.98 3.67 6.15
CA THR A 248 -1.39 4.00 4.86
C THR A 248 -2.44 4.15 3.77
N ASN A 249 -3.46 3.27 3.76
CA ASN A 249 -4.57 3.33 2.80
C ASN A 249 -5.56 4.47 3.07
N ALA A 250 -5.61 5.02 4.29
CA ALA A 250 -6.43 6.20 4.58
C ALA A 250 -5.69 7.51 4.28
N LEU A 251 -4.41 7.63 4.66
CA LEU A 251 -3.68 8.89 4.57
C LEU A 251 -3.10 9.19 3.18
N ALA A 252 -2.71 8.19 2.40
CA ALA A 252 -2.20 8.44 1.05
C ALA A 252 -3.26 9.10 0.13
N PRO A 253 -4.53 8.65 0.07
CA PRO A 253 -5.59 9.36 -0.64
C PRO A 253 -5.84 10.78 -0.13
N VAL A 254 -5.74 11.03 1.19
CA VAL A 254 -5.88 12.38 1.74
C VAL A 254 -4.84 13.32 1.14
N LEU A 255 -3.57 12.90 1.13
CA LEU A 255 -2.50 13.70 0.53
C LEU A 255 -2.71 13.88 -0.98
N THR A 256 -3.15 12.83 -1.68
CA THR A 256 -3.52 12.91 -3.10
C THR A 256 -4.56 14.00 -3.34
N ILE A 257 -5.63 14.03 -2.53
CA ILE A 257 -6.70 15.03 -2.65
C ILE A 257 -6.15 16.42 -2.38
N VAL A 258 -5.40 16.62 -1.29
CA VAL A 258 -4.82 17.94 -0.94
C VAL A 258 -3.95 18.47 -2.08
N LEU A 259 -3.09 17.62 -2.67
CA LEU A 259 -2.26 18.01 -3.80
C LEU A 259 -3.09 18.30 -5.05
N SER A 260 -4.08 17.48 -5.35
CA SER A 260 -4.99 17.68 -6.48
C SER A 260 -5.77 18.99 -6.35
N LEU A 261 -6.22 19.33 -5.14
CA LEU A 261 -6.87 20.63 -4.86
C LEU A 261 -5.92 21.80 -5.14
N ALA A 262 -4.67 21.68 -4.72
CA ALA A 262 -3.67 22.74 -4.92
C ALA A 262 -3.33 22.92 -6.42
N VAL A 263 -3.25 21.82 -7.18
CA VAL A 263 -2.85 21.83 -8.59
C VAL A 263 -4.02 22.14 -9.51
N TYR A 264 -5.18 21.50 -9.30
CA TYR A 264 -6.33 21.60 -10.20
C TYR A 264 -7.40 22.59 -9.68
N GLN A 265 -7.20 23.16 -8.50
CA GLN A 265 -8.08 24.16 -7.86
C GLN A 265 -9.55 23.70 -7.71
N THR A 266 -9.75 22.42 -7.51
CA THR A 266 -11.07 21.82 -7.29
C THR A 266 -11.32 21.60 -5.81
N LEU A 267 -12.45 22.06 -5.27
CA LEU A 267 -12.79 21.84 -3.86
C LEU A 267 -13.28 20.40 -3.65
N PRO A 268 -12.94 19.75 -2.52
CA PRO A 268 -13.49 18.45 -2.20
C PRO A 268 -15.00 18.55 -1.99
N SER A 269 -15.71 17.48 -2.32
CA SER A 269 -17.11 17.37 -1.91
C SER A 269 -17.25 17.36 -0.38
N VAL A 270 -18.45 17.59 0.11
CA VAL A 270 -18.73 17.48 1.56
C VAL A 270 -18.34 16.10 2.10
N TRP A 271 -18.60 15.06 1.33
CA TRP A 271 -18.21 13.68 1.66
C TRP A 271 -16.70 13.51 1.68
N GLY A 272 -15.98 14.08 0.71
CA GLY A 272 -14.52 14.11 0.68
C GLY A 272 -13.94 14.84 1.90
N ALA A 273 -14.48 16.01 2.27
CA ALA A 273 -14.05 16.74 3.44
C ALA A 273 -14.26 15.94 4.76
N LEU A 274 -15.42 15.30 4.91
CA LEU A 274 -15.70 14.41 6.06
C LEU A 274 -14.75 13.21 6.08
N GLY A 275 -14.46 12.62 4.91
CA GLY A 275 -13.51 11.54 4.76
C GLY A 275 -12.09 11.93 5.18
N ILE A 276 -11.61 13.13 4.82
CA ILE A 276 -10.31 13.67 5.26
C ILE A 276 -10.26 13.75 6.79
N VAL A 277 -11.27 14.34 7.41
CA VAL A 277 -11.33 14.48 8.89
C VAL A 277 -11.31 13.11 9.56
N LEU A 278 -12.12 12.16 9.09
CA LEU A 278 -12.18 10.81 9.63
C LEU A 278 -10.86 10.04 9.42
N ALA A 279 -10.21 10.18 8.25
CA ALA A 279 -8.92 9.56 7.98
C ALA A 279 -7.84 10.04 8.97
N LEU A 280 -7.75 11.35 9.19
CA LEU A 280 -6.80 11.95 10.13
C LEU A 280 -7.09 11.52 11.57
N ALA A 281 -8.35 11.59 12.01
CA ALA A 281 -8.75 11.19 13.36
C ALA A 281 -8.51 9.70 13.59
N GLY A 282 -8.95 8.83 12.66
CA GLY A 282 -8.77 7.39 12.76
C GLY A 282 -7.30 6.97 12.78
N SER A 283 -6.47 7.56 11.92
CA SER A 283 -5.04 7.31 11.88
C SER A 283 -4.34 7.74 13.17
N THR A 284 -4.69 8.90 13.72
CA THR A 284 -4.17 9.40 15.00
C THR A 284 -4.52 8.47 16.15
N LEU A 285 -5.77 8.00 16.21
CA LEU A 285 -6.22 7.04 17.23
C LEU A 285 -5.44 5.72 17.15
N MET A 286 -5.16 5.21 15.94
CA MET A 286 -4.39 3.98 15.76
C MET A 286 -2.94 4.12 16.21
N VAL A 287 -2.26 5.21 15.82
CA VAL A 287 -0.88 5.50 16.25
C VAL A 287 -0.79 5.62 17.77
N TYR A 288 -1.68 6.43 18.37
CA TYR A 288 -1.73 6.62 19.82
C TYR A 288 -1.96 5.30 20.57
N SER A 289 -2.88 4.48 20.07
CA SER A 289 -3.20 3.19 20.68
C SER A 289 -2.03 2.19 20.59
N ASP A 290 -1.29 2.18 19.48
CA ASP A 290 -0.13 1.30 19.31
C ASP A 290 1.04 1.73 20.20
N GLU A 291 1.31 3.03 20.33
CA GLU A 291 2.32 3.57 21.25
C GLU A 291 2.01 3.22 22.72
N LYS A 292 0.77 3.45 23.16
CA LYS A 292 0.35 3.11 24.53
C LYS A 292 0.42 1.63 24.85
N SER A 293 0.14 0.75 23.86
CA SER A 293 0.26 -0.69 24.02
C SER A 293 1.74 -1.13 24.11
N GLY A 294 2.62 -0.45 23.37
CA GLY A 294 4.08 -0.66 23.45
C GLY A 294 4.67 -0.25 24.79
N GLU A 295 4.21 0.87 25.36
CA GLU A 295 4.65 1.32 26.69
C GLU A 295 4.18 0.40 27.82
N SER A 296 2.96 -0.15 27.73
CA SER A 296 2.43 -1.08 28.74
C SER A 296 3.16 -2.44 28.75
N SER A 297 3.82 -2.80 27.66
CA SER A 297 4.62 -4.04 27.58
C SER A 297 6.04 -3.89 28.15
N VAL A 298 6.45 -2.66 28.49
CA VAL A 298 7.77 -2.28 29.07
C VAL A 298 7.62 -1.82 30.54
N ALA A 299 6.51 -2.12 31.20
CA ALA A 299 6.34 -1.77 32.63
C ALA A 299 7.42 -2.47 33.47
N PRO A 300 8.09 -1.75 34.42
CA PRO A 300 9.20 -2.26 35.21
C PRO A 300 8.71 -3.25 36.28
N GLY A 301 8.87 -4.50 35.99
CA GLY A 301 8.56 -5.60 36.89
C GLY A 301 9.64 -6.68 36.87
N ALA A 302 10.91 -6.29 37.00
CA ALA A 302 12.01 -7.23 37.25
C ALA A 302 13.33 -6.45 37.49
N ALA A 303 13.37 -5.64 38.54
CA ALA A 303 14.62 -5.13 39.07
C ALA A 303 14.38 -4.83 40.57
N ASP A 304 14.29 -5.90 41.36
CA ASP A 304 14.60 -5.91 42.80
C ASP A 304 14.26 -7.31 43.38
N ASP A 305 15.04 -8.31 43.08
CA ASP A 305 15.08 -9.56 43.88
C ASP A 305 16.29 -10.41 43.47
N ASP A 306 17.50 -9.85 43.50
CA ASP A 306 18.71 -10.72 43.53
C ASP A 306 19.98 -9.98 44.00
N VAL A 307 19.94 -9.28 45.12
CA VAL A 307 21.14 -8.74 45.78
C VAL A 307 21.13 -9.08 47.30
N SER A 308 20.56 -10.19 47.72
CA SER A 308 20.65 -10.57 49.15
C SER A 308 21.01 -12.01 49.45
N SER A 309 21.67 -12.75 48.55
CA SER A 309 22.06 -14.14 48.84
C SER A 309 23.53 -14.48 48.55
N VAL A 310 24.46 -13.51 48.54
CA VAL A 310 25.90 -13.78 48.55
C VAL A 310 26.59 -13.03 49.70
N ALA A 311 26.20 -13.33 50.93
CA ALA A 311 26.96 -13.00 52.12
C ALA A 311 26.53 -13.93 53.28
N ARG A 312 26.94 -15.20 53.26
CA ARG A 312 27.24 -16.07 54.42
C ARG A 312 28.04 -17.28 53.97
#